data_8bc6da1edfe4ee71b3f6f5bb9a7271c0
#
_entry.id   8bc6da1edfe4ee71b3f6f5bb9a7271c0
#
_cell.length_a   1.000
_cell.length_b   1.000
_cell.length_c   1.000
_cell.angle_alpha   90.00
_cell.angle_beta   90.00
_cell.angle_gamma   90.00
#
_symmetry.space_group_name_H-M   'P 1'
#
loop_
_entity.id
_entity.type
_entity.pdbx_description
1 polymer ?
#
loop_
_entity_poly.entity_id
_entity_poly.type
_entity_poly.pdbx_seq_one_letter_code
_entity_poly.pdbx_strand_id
1 'polypeptide(L)'
;MRVIDDKCREYNCEEIIPDMTRVQVLHMDITDVFFSYKGMNYHLVMSGEHQIKNALCAIEACRILNIEYSSVFTGLERSALRARMEEVSVNGATCIIDGSHNPSAMRAAEKLLSCDKRKIHGVVGMMANKDWQTALKIILPRFEDVIFVDGFMPGCVPASQLTRFAIEQGVRATACGDLNSAISQATLKAGTKDIAMITGSLYLASAAEKIISK
;
A
#
# COMPACT_ATOMS: atom_id res chain seq x y z
N MET A 1 -7.67 -11.92 -18.88
CA MET A 1 -9.04 -12.18 -19.36
C MET A 1 -9.11 -13.50 -20.10
N ARG A 2 -8.42 -13.75 -21.21
CA ARG A 2 -8.53 -15.03 -21.96
C ARG A 2 -8.50 -16.31 -21.11
N VAL A 3 -7.63 -16.38 -20.10
CA VAL A 3 -7.50 -17.59 -19.25
C VAL A 3 -8.76 -17.82 -18.40
N ILE A 4 -9.40 -16.76 -17.91
CA ILE A 4 -10.64 -16.87 -17.13
C ILE A 4 -11.79 -17.26 -18.06
N ASP A 5 -11.95 -16.60 -19.21
CA ASP A 5 -12.95 -16.90 -20.22
C ASP A 5 -12.88 -18.38 -20.65
N ASP A 6 -11.64 -18.89 -20.93
CA ASP A 6 -11.43 -20.28 -21.34
C ASP A 6 -11.84 -21.26 -20.22
N LYS A 7 -11.54 -20.92 -18.96
CA LYS A 7 -11.95 -21.74 -17.82
C LYS A 7 -13.46 -21.71 -17.58
N CYS A 8 -14.10 -20.56 -17.73
CA CYS A 8 -15.54 -20.46 -17.63
C CYS A 8 -16.25 -21.30 -18.69
N ARG A 9 -15.73 -21.33 -19.93
CA ARG A 9 -16.24 -22.21 -20.99
C ARG A 9 -15.99 -23.70 -20.67
N GLU A 10 -14.79 -24.04 -20.20
CA GLU A 10 -14.43 -25.43 -19.84
C GLU A 10 -15.35 -26.00 -18.76
N TYR A 11 -15.69 -25.19 -17.74
CA TYR A 11 -16.50 -25.60 -16.61
C TYR A 11 -17.98 -25.22 -16.75
N ASN A 12 -18.39 -24.65 -17.88
CA ASN A 12 -19.75 -24.19 -18.15
C ASN A 12 -20.31 -23.30 -17.02
N CYS A 13 -19.48 -22.34 -16.58
CA CYS A 13 -19.88 -21.36 -15.57
C CYS A 13 -19.95 -19.94 -16.18
N GLU A 14 -20.81 -19.09 -15.59
CA GLU A 14 -20.95 -17.70 -16.00
C GLU A 14 -19.77 -16.87 -15.49
N GLU A 15 -19.21 -16.04 -16.38
CA GLU A 15 -18.23 -15.01 -16.00
C GLU A 15 -18.97 -13.72 -15.64
N ILE A 16 -18.72 -13.21 -14.43
CA ILE A 16 -19.30 -11.94 -13.98
C ILE A 16 -18.18 -10.92 -13.81
N ILE A 17 -18.19 -9.91 -14.67
CA ILE A 17 -17.23 -8.81 -14.66
C ILE A 17 -17.90 -7.59 -14.02
N PRO A 18 -17.38 -7.05 -12.90
CA PRO A 18 -17.90 -5.83 -12.31
C PRO A 18 -17.81 -4.64 -13.27
N ASP A 19 -18.89 -3.87 -13.37
CA ASP A 19 -18.96 -2.71 -14.27
C ASP A 19 -18.35 -1.47 -13.61
N MET A 20 -17.10 -1.19 -13.92
CA MET A 20 -16.36 -0.03 -13.42
C MET A 20 -16.99 1.30 -13.82
N THR A 21 -17.79 1.37 -14.89
CA THR A 21 -18.45 2.60 -15.33
C THR A 21 -19.56 3.05 -14.37
N ARG A 22 -20.04 2.16 -13.53
CA ARG A 22 -21.04 2.43 -12.49
C ARG A 22 -20.46 2.81 -11.13
N VAL A 23 -19.14 3.00 -11.07
CA VAL A 23 -18.45 3.46 -9.86
C VAL A 23 -18.35 4.98 -9.87
N GLN A 24 -18.76 5.60 -8.79
CA GLN A 24 -18.50 7.00 -8.49
C GLN A 24 -17.69 7.08 -7.19
N VAL A 25 -16.44 7.55 -7.28
CA VAL A 25 -15.63 7.84 -6.09
C VAL A 25 -16.15 9.13 -5.47
N LEU A 26 -16.59 9.04 -4.21
CA LEU A 26 -17.16 10.15 -3.43
C LEU A 26 -16.07 10.87 -2.64
N HIS A 27 -15.16 10.10 -2.06
CA HIS A 27 -13.98 10.57 -1.34
C HIS A 27 -12.87 9.51 -1.41
N MET A 28 -11.63 9.94 -1.50
CA MET A 28 -10.44 9.06 -1.41
C MET A 28 -9.29 9.86 -0.83
N ASP A 29 -8.67 9.33 0.23
CA ASP A 29 -7.41 9.82 0.77
C ASP A 29 -6.36 8.69 0.83
N ILE A 30 -5.33 8.82 1.67
CA ILE A 30 -4.25 7.82 1.76
C ILE A 30 -4.74 6.50 2.36
N THR A 31 -5.69 6.54 3.29
CA THR A 31 -6.06 5.41 4.15
C THR A 31 -7.38 4.79 3.79
N ASP A 32 -8.33 5.56 3.28
CA ASP A 32 -9.68 5.06 3.01
C ASP A 32 -10.30 5.59 1.72
N VAL A 33 -11.40 4.96 1.31
CA VAL A 33 -12.19 5.40 0.17
C VAL A 33 -13.67 5.18 0.38
N PHE A 34 -14.46 6.22 0.07
CA PHE A 34 -15.90 6.16 -0.05
C PHE A 34 -16.29 6.19 -1.53
N PHE A 35 -17.10 5.24 -1.94
CA PHE A 35 -17.57 5.16 -3.34
C PHE A 35 -19.01 4.68 -3.41
N SER A 36 -19.68 5.03 -4.49
CA SER A 36 -20.98 4.50 -4.86
C SER A 36 -20.84 3.48 -5.99
N TYR A 37 -21.58 2.40 -5.92
CA TYR A 37 -21.68 1.40 -6.97
C TYR A 37 -23.11 0.90 -7.12
N LYS A 38 -23.68 0.98 -8.34
CA LYS A 38 -25.07 0.60 -8.63
C LYS A 38 -26.10 1.28 -7.68
N GLY A 39 -25.83 2.54 -7.28
CA GLY A 39 -26.71 3.32 -6.41
C GLY A 39 -26.58 3.04 -4.91
N MET A 40 -25.67 2.16 -4.49
CA MET A 40 -25.38 1.87 -3.09
C MET A 40 -24.00 2.46 -2.71
N ASN A 41 -23.88 2.98 -1.49
CA ASN A 41 -22.64 3.57 -0.98
C ASN A 41 -21.84 2.55 -0.18
N TYR A 42 -20.51 2.59 -0.33
CA TYR A 42 -19.58 1.71 0.36
C TYR A 42 -18.40 2.49 0.93
N HIS A 43 -17.84 1.97 1.99
CA HIS A 43 -16.64 2.47 2.63
C HIS A 43 -15.61 1.34 2.75
N LEU A 44 -14.35 1.63 2.38
CA LEU A 44 -13.21 0.74 2.59
C LEU A 44 -12.16 1.47 3.41
N VAL A 45 -11.64 0.80 4.42
CA VAL A 45 -10.47 1.23 5.22
C VAL A 45 -9.14 0.85 4.55
N MET A 46 -9.15 0.79 3.23
CA MET A 46 -8.00 0.56 2.36
C MET A 46 -8.18 1.40 1.12
N SER A 47 -7.25 2.29 0.83
CA SER A 47 -7.36 3.23 -0.28
C SER A 47 -6.79 2.71 -1.59
N GLY A 48 -7.23 3.33 -2.69
CA GLY A 48 -6.76 3.11 -4.04
C GLY A 48 -7.75 2.44 -4.98
N GLU A 49 -7.68 2.81 -6.24
CA GLU A 49 -8.57 2.28 -7.30
C GLU A 49 -8.56 0.74 -7.40
N HIS A 50 -7.40 0.12 -7.11
CA HIS A 50 -7.29 -1.34 -7.13
C HIS A 50 -8.08 -1.98 -5.98
N GLN A 51 -8.23 -1.31 -4.84
CA GLN A 51 -9.04 -1.79 -3.73
C GLN A 51 -10.54 -1.67 -4.05
N ILE A 52 -10.96 -0.61 -4.76
CA ILE A 52 -12.32 -0.52 -5.29
C ILE A 52 -12.59 -1.74 -6.20
N LYS A 53 -11.69 -2.05 -7.15
CA LYS A 53 -11.84 -3.21 -8.04
C LYS A 53 -11.98 -4.53 -7.27
N ASN A 54 -11.17 -4.73 -6.24
CA ASN A 54 -11.25 -5.91 -5.38
C ASN A 54 -12.60 -5.96 -4.64
N ALA A 55 -13.05 -4.83 -4.08
CA ALA A 55 -14.34 -4.73 -3.41
C ALA A 55 -15.52 -5.02 -4.36
N LEU A 56 -15.47 -4.54 -5.60
CA LEU A 56 -16.52 -4.83 -6.59
C LEU A 56 -16.65 -6.33 -6.87
N CYS A 57 -15.52 -7.06 -6.95
CA CYS A 57 -15.57 -8.52 -7.10
C CYS A 57 -16.26 -9.18 -5.89
N ALA A 58 -15.95 -8.73 -4.67
CA ALA A 58 -16.60 -9.22 -3.46
C ALA A 58 -18.10 -8.85 -3.42
N ILE A 59 -18.46 -7.61 -3.79
CA ILE A 59 -19.85 -7.15 -3.85
C ILE A 59 -20.67 -8.00 -4.84
N GLU A 60 -20.14 -8.24 -6.06
CA GLU A 60 -20.85 -9.06 -7.04
C GLU A 60 -20.97 -10.52 -6.59
N ALA A 61 -19.95 -11.08 -5.96
CA ALA A 61 -20.03 -12.43 -5.39
C ALA A 61 -21.10 -12.51 -4.28
N CYS A 62 -21.14 -11.54 -3.36
CA CYS A 62 -22.16 -11.46 -2.32
C CYS A 62 -23.57 -11.32 -2.92
N ARG A 63 -23.72 -10.53 -4.00
CA ARG A 63 -25.01 -10.37 -4.70
C ARG A 63 -25.50 -11.69 -5.28
N ILE A 64 -24.61 -12.49 -5.88
CA ILE A 64 -24.95 -13.82 -6.41
C ILE A 64 -25.40 -14.76 -5.29
N LEU A 65 -24.75 -14.66 -4.13
CA LEU A 65 -25.06 -15.46 -2.94
C LEU A 65 -26.26 -14.92 -2.15
N ASN A 66 -26.93 -13.86 -2.63
CA ASN A 66 -28.06 -13.19 -1.96
C ASN A 66 -27.74 -12.74 -0.53
N ILE A 67 -26.49 -12.27 -0.30
CA ILE A 67 -26.09 -11.67 0.97
C ILE A 67 -26.70 -10.27 1.06
N GLU A 68 -27.28 -9.94 2.20
CA GLU A 68 -27.90 -8.64 2.44
C GLU A 68 -26.88 -7.49 2.39
N TYR A 69 -27.30 -6.35 1.85
CA TYR A 69 -26.46 -5.14 1.70
C TYR A 69 -25.79 -4.71 3.01
N SER A 70 -26.55 -4.72 4.12
CA SER A 70 -26.02 -4.34 5.43
C SER A 70 -24.82 -5.18 5.87
N SER A 71 -24.86 -6.49 5.58
CA SER A 71 -23.75 -7.41 5.85
C SER A 71 -22.55 -7.15 4.94
N VAL A 72 -22.82 -6.90 3.65
CA VAL A 72 -21.76 -6.55 2.67
C VAL A 72 -21.08 -5.22 3.06
N PHE A 73 -21.86 -4.19 3.37
CA PHE A 73 -21.38 -2.88 3.81
C PHE A 73 -20.47 -3.02 5.05
N THR A 74 -20.99 -3.65 6.10
CA THR A 74 -20.25 -3.86 7.36
C THR A 74 -18.99 -4.72 7.15
N GLY A 75 -19.08 -5.74 6.28
CA GLY A 75 -17.93 -6.58 5.93
C GLY A 75 -16.82 -5.82 5.25
N LEU A 76 -17.16 -4.97 4.29
CA LEU A 76 -16.19 -4.13 3.58
C LEU A 76 -15.57 -3.07 4.50
N GLU A 77 -16.36 -2.39 5.31
CA GLU A 77 -15.90 -1.39 6.28
C GLU A 77 -14.92 -1.98 7.31
N ARG A 78 -15.04 -3.27 7.63
CA ARG A 78 -14.16 -3.98 8.57
C ARG A 78 -13.02 -4.74 7.90
N SER A 79 -12.97 -4.80 6.57
CA SER A 79 -11.97 -5.56 5.82
C SER A 79 -10.68 -4.76 5.65
N ALA A 80 -9.90 -4.64 6.73
CA ALA A 80 -8.56 -4.09 6.67
C ALA A 80 -7.53 -5.20 6.40
N LEU A 81 -6.64 -4.99 5.43
CA LEU A 81 -5.45 -5.81 5.24
C LEU A 81 -4.24 -5.05 5.79
N ARG A 82 -3.46 -5.75 6.61
CA ARG A 82 -2.21 -5.22 7.14
C ARG A 82 -1.26 -4.82 6.02
N ALA A 83 -0.46 -3.77 6.26
CA ALA A 83 0.50 -3.25 5.30
C ALA A 83 -0.11 -2.88 3.92
N ARG A 84 -1.28 -2.25 3.93
CA ARG A 84 -1.95 -1.66 2.77
C ARG A 84 -2.30 -0.20 3.05
N MET A 85 -1.29 0.68 3.00
CA MET A 85 -1.39 2.09 3.41
C MET A 85 -1.94 2.22 4.84
N GLU A 86 -1.54 1.28 5.71
CA GLU A 86 -2.02 1.19 7.08
C GLU A 86 -1.45 2.33 7.91
N GLU A 87 -2.32 3.16 8.48
CA GLU A 87 -1.92 4.24 9.37
C GLU A 87 -1.86 3.76 10.81
N VAL A 88 -0.74 4.03 11.47
CA VAL A 88 -0.50 3.78 12.89
C VAL A 88 0.15 4.98 13.54
N SER A 89 -0.06 5.18 14.84
CA SER A 89 0.66 6.20 15.60
C SER A 89 1.90 5.61 16.25
N VAL A 90 3.07 6.21 16.01
CA VAL A 90 4.35 5.80 16.61
C VAL A 90 5.01 7.02 17.24
N ASN A 91 5.14 7.02 18.57
CA ASN A 91 5.68 8.16 19.33
C ASN A 91 4.98 9.50 19.04
N GLY A 92 3.68 9.46 18.75
CA GLY A 92 2.87 10.63 18.39
C GLY A 92 3.01 11.11 16.95
N ALA A 93 3.82 10.45 16.13
CA ALA A 93 3.90 10.71 14.69
C ALA A 93 2.95 9.79 13.91
N THR A 94 2.41 10.29 12.80
CA THR A 94 1.71 9.46 11.79
C THR A 94 2.72 8.59 11.07
N CYS A 95 2.54 7.27 11.15
CA CYS A 95 3.36 6.29 10.43
C CYS A 95 2.49 5.46 9.50
N ILE A 96 2.86 5.41 8.21
CA ILE A 96 2.17 4.59 7.21
C ILE A 96 3.00 3.36 6.91
N ILE A 97 2.37 2.19 7.00
CA ILE A 97 2.99 0.91 6.66
C ILE A 97 2.37 0.40 5.36
N ASP A 98 3.21 0.19 4.35
CA ASP A 98 2.77 -0.28 3.04
C ASP A 98 3.68 -1.36 2.48
N GLY A 99 3.11 -2.46 2.02
CA GLY A 99 3.84 -3.60 1.47
C GLY A 99 4.15 -3.52 -0.02
N SER A 100 4.07 -2.35 -0.64
CA SER A 100 4.40 -2.14 -2.05
C SER A 100 5.86 -2.53 -2.32
N HIS A 101 6.08 -3.37 -3.35
CA HIS A 101 7.38 -3.99 -3.59
C HIS A 101 7.70 -4.19 -5.08
N ASN A 102 6.86 -3.69 -5.96
CA ASN A 102 7.04 -3.77 -7.42
C ASN A 102 6.57 -2.47 -8.09
N PRO A 103 6.94 -2.22 -9.36
CA PRO A 103 6.62 -0.96 -10.03
C PRO A 103 5.13 -0.63 -10.09
N SER A 104 4.26 -1.63 -10.23
CA SER A 104 2.80 -1.39 -10.30
C SER A 104 2.25 -0.94 -8.94
N ALA A 105 2.65 -1.60 -7.85
CA ALA A 105 2.25 -1.23 -6.50
C ALA A 105 2.80 0.15 -6.10
N MET A 106 4.07 0.44 -6.44
CA MET A 106 4.66 1.76 -6.17
C MET A 106 3.96 2.89 -6.94
N ARG A 107 3.49 2.66 -8.16
CA ARG A 107 2.64 3.65 -8.87
C ARG A 107 1.32 3.91 -8.16
N ALA A 108 0.69 2.86 -7.63
CA ALA A 108 -0.54 3.00 -6.87
C ALA A 108 -0.31 3.79 -5.56
N ALA A 109 0.75 3.46 -4.82
CA ALA A 109 1.15 4.19 -3.61
C ALA A 109 1.52 5.65 -3.92
N GLU A 110 2.31 5.89 -4.97
CA GLU A 110 2.71 7.24 -5.41
C GLU A 110 1.47 8.11 -5.72
N LYS A 111 0.50 7.55 -6.44
CA LYS A 111 -0.76 8.25 -6.77
C LYS A 111 -1.51 8.67 -5.51
N LEU A 112 -1.60 7.81 -4.49
CA LEU A 112 -2.24 8.15 -3.21
C LEU A 112 -1.46 9.22 -2.46
N LEU A 113 -0.15 9.05 -2.33
CA LEU A 113 0.72 10.01 -1.64
C LEU A 113 0.73 11.39 -2.33
N SER A 114 0.46 11.45 -3.64
CA SER A 114 0.38 12.73 -4.37
C SER A 114 -0.78 13.62 -3.95
N CYS A 115 -1.80 13.05 -3.31
CA CYS A 115 -2.94 13.79 -2.78
C CYS A 115 -2.65 14.44 -1.42
N ASP A 116 -1.57 14.04 -0.74
CA ASP A 116 -1.17 14.59 0.56
C ASP A 116 -0.02 15.60 0.40
N LYS A 117 -0.11 16.69 1.14
CA LYS A 117 0.89 17.79 1.10
C LYS A 117 1.97 17.66 2.18
N ARG A 118 1.80 16.74 3.14
CA ARG A 118 2.78 16.50 4.20
C ARG A 118 4.08 15.96 3.60
N LYS A 119 5.20 16.27 4.23
CA LYS A 119 6.49 15.65 3.89
C LYS A 119 6.49 14.20 4.33
N ILE A 120 7.22 13.36 3.59
CA ILE A 120 7.29 11.93 3.86
C ILE A 120 8.74 11.55 4.13
N HIS A 121 9.00 10.98 5.32
CA HIS A 121 10.28 10.44 5.74
C HIS A 121 10.25 8.92 5.60
N GLY A 122 10.99 8.40 4.61
CA GLY A 122 10.91 6.99 4.22
C GLY A 122 11.81 6.08 5.05
N VAL A 123 11.31 4.89 5.41
CA VAL A 123 12.08 3.72 5.80
C VAL A 123 11.84 2.65 4.74
N VAL A 124 12.85 2.32 3.95
CA VAL A 124 12.66 1.51 2.74
C VAL A 124 13.63 0.33 2.71
N GLY A 125 13.11 -0.83 2.35
CA GLY A 125 13.93 -2.03 2.11
C GLY A 125 13.33 -2.88 0.99
N MET A 126 14.17 -3.33 0.07
CA MET A 126 13.76 -4.01 -1.16
C MET A 126 14.32 -5.43 -1.24
N MET A 127 13.58 -6.33 -1.89
CA MET A 127 14.04 -7.67 -2.22
C MET A 127 14.77 -7.70 -3.57
N ALA A 128 15.91 -8.41 -3.63
CA ALA A 128 16.75 -8.46 -4.84
C ALA A 128 16.07 -9.16 -6.03
N ASN A 129 15.10 -10.03 -5.79
CA ASN A 129 14.34 -10.74 -6.84
C ASN A 129 13.18 -9.92 -7.44
N LYS A 130 13.05 -8.62 -7.07
CA LYS A 130 12.05 -7.70 -7.62
C LYS A 130 12.74 -6.66 -8.51
N ASP A 131 11.97 -6.03 -9.38
CA ASP A 131 12.43 -4.86 -10.14
C ASP A 131 12.45 -3.62 -9.23
N TRP A 132 13.40 -3.65 -8.26
CA TRP A 132 13.52 -2.64 -7.22
C TRP A 132 13.98 -1.29 -7.76
N GLN A 133 14.79 -1.28 -8.83
CA GLN A 133 15.27 -0.03 -9.43
C GLN A 133 14.13 0.78 -10.04
N THR A 134 13.30 0.14 -10.85
CA THR A 134 12.11 0.79 -11.43
C THR A 134 11.11 1.18 -10.32
N ALA A 135 10.91 0.31 -9.33
CA ALA A 135 10.04 0.58 -8.20
C ALA A 135 10.49 1.83 -7.40
N LEU A 136 11.79 1.93 -7.09
CA LEU A 136 12.35 3.08 -6.38
C LEU A 136 12.28 4.37 -7.20
N LYS A 137 12.57 4.37 -8.50
CA LYS A 137 12.43 5.55 -9.36
C LYS A 137 11.03 6.17 -9.30
N ILE A 138 10.00 5.35 -9.08
CA ILE A 138 8.62 5.82 -9.00
C ILE A 138 8.36 6.51 -7.66
N ILE A 139 8.78 5.91 -6.54
CA ILE A 139 8.37 6.37 -5.21
C ILE A 139 9.34 7.41 -4.60
N LEU A 140 10.63 7.35 -4.92
CA LEU A 140 11.66 8.22 -4.35
C LEU A 140 11.33 9.72 -4.46
N PRO A 141 10.76 10.25 -5.55
CA PRO A 141 10.41 11.66 -5.66
C PRO A 141 9.37 12.14 -4.63
N ARG A 142 8.68 11.21 -3.94
CA ARG A 142 7.69 11.53 -2.89
C ARG A 142 8.32 11.72 -1.51
N PHE A 143 9.57 11.27 -1.33
CA PHE A 143 10.24 11.36 -0.04
C PHE A 143 11.06 12.65 0.11
N GLU A 144 10.93 13.29 1.26
CA GLU A 144 11.82 14.38 1.69
C GLU A 144 13.23 13.85 1.97
N ASP A 145 13.31 12.70 2.61
CA ASP A 145 14.50 11.89 2.80
C ASP A 145 14.14 10.41 3.02
N VAL A 146 15.12 9.52 2.86
CA VAL A 146 14.91 8.08 2.98
C VAL A 146 16.03 7.43 3.80
N ILE A 147 15.64 6.51 4.67
CA ILE A 147 16.53 5.62 5.42
C ILE A 147 16.36 4.21 4.86
N PHE A 148 17.40 3.69 4.24
CA PHE A 148 17.38 2.32 3.73
C PHE A 148 17.82 1.33 4.80
N VAL A 149 17.11 0.19 4.84
CA VAL A 149 17.40 -0.91 5.75
C VAL A 149 17.54 -2.22 4.99
N ASP A 150 18.37 -3.11 5.51
CA ASP A 150 18.51 -4.48 5.05
C ASP A 150 18.45 -5.47 6.23
N GLY A 151 18.75 -6.75 6.00
CA GLY A 151 18.77 -7.76 7.07
C GLY A 151 17.39 -8.20 7.59
N PHE A 152 16.30 -7.60 7.16
CA PHE A 152 14.94 -7.98 7.57
C PHE A 152 14.48 -9.34 6.97
N MET A 153 15.14 -9.78 5.89
CA MET A 153 14.90 -11.07 5.22
C MET A 153 16.11 -11.46 4.39
N PRO A 154 16.50 -12.75 4.31
CA PRO A 154 17.50 -13.21 3.34
C PRO A 154 17.12 -12.84 1.90
N GLY A 155 18.10 -12.37 1.12
CA GLY A 155 17.88 -11.95 -0.27
C GLY A 155 17.35 -10.53 -0.43
N CYS A 156 17.36 -9.69 0.61
CA CYS A 156 17.13 -8.25 0.45
C CYS A 156 18.35 -7.58 -0.24
N VAL A 157 18.09 -6.46 -0.90
CA VAL A 157 19.14 -5.62 -1.49
C VAL A 157 19.90 -4.93 -0.35
N PRO A 158 21.26 -4.89 -0.36
CA PRO A 158 22.03 -4.19 0.67
C PRO A 158 21.63 -2.70 0.77
N ALA A 159 21.43 -2.21 2.00
CA ALA A 159 21.02 -0.83 2.25
C ALA A 159 22.00 0.19 1.63
N SER A 160 23.29 -0.12 1.62
CA SER A 160 24.32 0.71 0.97
C SER A 160 24.13 0.84 -0.54
N GLN A 161 23.66 -0.22 -1.22
CA GLN A 161 23.36 -0.21 -2.65
C GLN A 161 22.12 0.63 -2.94
N LEU A 162 21.05 0.49 -2.13
CA LEU A 162 19.82 1.29 -2.24
C LEU A 162 20.11 2.77 -2.00
N THR A 163 20.95 3.08 -0.99
CA THR A 163 21.35 4.45 -0.66
C THR A 163 22.09 5.11 -1.82
N ARG A 164 23.07 4.43 -2.40
CA ARG A 164 23.81 4.95 -3.57
C ARG A 164 22.87 5.25 -4.71
N PHE A 165 21.99 4.32 -5.02
CA PHE A 165 21.00 4.49 -6.09
C PHE A 165 20.10 5.72 -5.85
N ALA A 166 19.58 5.91 -4.63
CA ALA A 166 18.73 7.06 -4.31
C ALA A 166 19.48 8.41 -4.41
N ILE A 167 20.73 8.47 -3.98
CA ILE A 167 21.59 9.65 -4.12
C ILE A 167 21.80 9.98 -5.61
N GLU A 168 22.03 8.99 -6.46
CA GLU A 168 22.13 9.16 -7.92
C GLU A 168 20.81 9.68 -8.54
N GLN A 169 19.65 9.43 -7.92
CA GLN A 169 18.36 10.00 -8.31
C GLN A 169 18.09 11.38 -7.66
N GLY A 170 19.06 11.97 -6.92
CA GLY A 170 18.93 13.27 -6.31
C GLY A 170 18.16 13.30 -4.98
N VAL A 171 17.92 12.16 -4.35
CA VAL A 171 17.18 12.06 -3.09
C VAL A 171 18.15 11.93 -1.91
N ARG A 172 17.87 12.65 -0.82
CA ARG A 172 18.64 12.52 0.42
C ARG A 172 18.40 11.14 1.03
N ALA A 173 19.47 10.35 1.16
CA ALA A 173 19.37 8.97 1.61
C ALA A 173 20.50 8.59 2.57
N THR A 174 20.19 7.73 3.53
CA THR A 174 21.14 7.12 4.46
C THR A 174 20.85 5.62 4.60
N ALA A 175 21.86 4.84 4.98
CA ALA A 175 21.70 3.45 5.34
C ALA A 175 21.65 3.31 6.87
N CYS A 176 20.81 2.41 7.37
CA CYS A 176 20.73 2.04 8.77
C CYS A 176 20.70 0.51 8.92
N GLY A 177 21.56 -0.04 9.78
CA GLY A 177 21.65 -1.49 9.99
C GLY A 177 20.58 -2.05 10.95
N ASP A 178 19.77 -1.18 11.59
CA ASP A 178 18.74 -1.57 12.55
C ASP A 178 17.39 -0.93 12.20
N LEU A 179 16.38 -1.77 12.00
CA LEU A 179 15.04 -1.32 11.61
C LEU A 179 14.38 -0.48 12.70
N ASN A 180 14.55 -0.80 13.96
CA ASN A 180 13.96 -0.03 15.06
C ASN A 180 14.54 1.39 15.12
N SER A 181 15.87 1.50 14.98
CA SER A 181 16.55 2.81 14.88
C SER A 181 16.09 3.60 13.65
N ALA A 182 15.89 2.96 12.50
CA ALA A 182 15.40 3.62 11.29
C ALA A 182 13.98 4.16 11.47
N ILE A 183 13.07 3.37 12.07
CA ILE A 183 11.70 3.78 12.39
C ILE A 183 11.73 4.97 13.36
N SER A 184 12.51 4.89 14.43
CA SER A 184 12.64 5.96 15.42
C SER A 184 13.15 7.26 14.80
N GLN A 185 14.13 7.20 13.91
CA GLN A 185 14.65 8.39 13.21
C GLN A 185 13.61 9.00 12.27
N ALA A 186 12.90 8.17 11.49
CA ALA A 186 11.87 8.66 10.56
C ALA A 186 10.69 9.30 11.30
N THR A 187 10.21 8.66 12.38
CA THR A 187 9.10 9.20 13.21
C THR A 187 9.50 10.48 13.95
N LEU A 188 10.74 10.57 14.44
CA LEU A 188 11.27 11.78 15.06
C LEU A 188 11.29 12.96 14.06
N LYS A 189 11.73 12.72 12.82
CA LYS A 189 11.73 13.73 11.76
C LYS A 189 10.32 14.15 11.36
N ALA A 190 9.40 13.20 11.24
CA ALA A 190 8.00 13.46 10.90
C ALA A 190 7.30 14.28 12.00
N GLY A 191 7.56 13.99 13.26
CA GLY A 191 6.90 14.64 14.38
C GLY A 191 5.38 14.53 14.25
N THR A 192 4.66 15.60 14.61
CA THR A 192 3.18 15.63 14.52
C THR A 192 2.65 16.24 13.21
N LYS A 193 3.51 16.67 12.30
CA LYS A 193 3.12 17.43 11.10
C LYS A 193 3.29 16.65 9.81
N ASP A 194 4.25 15.75 9.75
CA ASP A 194 4.66 15.03 8.56
C ASP A 194 4.38 13.53 8.73
N ILE A 195 4.77 12.73 7.74
CA ILE A 195 4.51 11.28 7.70
C ILE A 195 5.84 10.53 7.76
N ALA A 196 5.94 9.53 8.63
CA ALA A 196 6.90 8.45 8.48
C ALA A 196 6.28 7.33 7.62
N MET A 197 6.99 6.81 6.61
CA MET A 197 6.46 5.75 5.77
C MET A 197 7.43 4.57 5.68
N ILE A 198 6.93 3.38 5.96
CA ILE A 198 7.67 2.12 5.86
C ILE A 198 7.17 1.36 4.64
N THR A 199 8.05 1.10 3.66
CA THR A 199 7.63 0.44 2.40
C THR A 199 8.77 -0.30 1.70
N GLY A 200 8.44 -0.99 0.61
CA GLY A 200 9.40 -1.68 -0.28
C GLY A 200 9.37 -3.20 -0.17
N SER A 201 8.80 -3.76 0.89
CA SER A 201 8.65 -5.20 1.05
C SER A 201 7.57 -5.54 2.08
N LEU A 202 6.76 -6.57 1.80
CA LEU A 202 5.85 -7.14 2.80
C LEU A 202 6.59 -7.73 4.01
N TYR A 203 7.81 -8.24 3.80
CA TYR A 203 8.64 -8.75 4.90
C TYR A 203 9.11 -7.61 5.80
N LEU A 204 9.50 -6.46 5.22
CA LEU A 204 9.86 -5.27 5.98
C LEU A 204 8.66 -4.74 6.77
N ALA A 205 7.50 -4.61 6.11
CA ALA A 205 6.26 -4.18 6.74
C ALA A 205 5.91 -5.07 7.95
N SER A 206 5.95 -6.40 7.78
CA SER A 206 5.70 -7.34 8.87
C SER A 206 6.73 -7.26 10.00
N ALA A 207 8.00 -6.99 9.69
CA ALA A 207 9.03 -6.78 10.70
C ALA A 207 8.79 -5.48 11.49
N ALA A 208 8.39 -4.41 10.80
CA ALA A 208 8.07 -3.13 11.41
C ALA A 208 6.84 -3.22 12.33
N GLU A 209 5.78 -3.90 11.90
CA GLU A 209 4.59 -4.13 12.72
C GLU A 209 4.93 -4.80 14.06
N LYS A 210 5.81 -5.79 14.06
CA LYS A 210 6.26 -6.48 15.31
C LYS A 210 7.03 -5.57 16.26
N ILE A 211 7.67 -4.52 15.74
CA ILE A 211 8.38 -3.52 16.53
C ILE A 211 7.38 -2.51 17.12
N ILE A 212 6.45 -2.03 16.29
CA ILE A 212 5.50 -0.98 16.63
C ILE A 212 4.41 -1.47 17.59
N SER A 213 4.04 -2.76 17.53
CA SER A 213 2.98 -3.36 18.38
C SER A 213 3.47 -3.77 19.78
N LYS A 214 4.74 -3.54 20.12
CA LYS A 214 5.30 -3.78 21.46
C LYS A 214 5.16 -2.56 22.37
#